data_00487ee4a1020d2d41c04792898f72d0
#
_entry.id   00487ee4a1020d2d41c04792898f72d0
#
_cell.length_a   1.000
_cell.length_b   1.000
_cell.length_c   1.000
_cell.angle_alpha   90.00
_cell.angle_beta   90.00
_cell.angle_gamma   90.00
#
_symmetry.space_group_name_H-M   'P 1'
#
loop_
_entity.id
_entity.type
_entity.pdbx_description
1 polymer ?
#
loop_
_entity_poly.entity_id
_entity_poly.type
_entity_poly.pdbx_seq_one_letter_code
_entity_poly.pdbx_strand_id
1 'polypeptide(L)'
;MTTKENNSPIIEVKGLEKVFEKGDVHALNGIDIAINRGEVVVVIGPSGSGKSTFLRCLNLLEEPTGGQVIFEGTDITDPSVNLNLHRQRMGMVFQHFNLFPHMTVLRNMTLAPMKLLKKSASEAKGKAMELLKRVNLDDRAHAYP
;
A
#
# COMPACT_ATOMS: atom_id res chain seq x y z
N MET A 1 -19.72 24.00 -19.12
CA MET A 1 -19.99 23.11 -17.98
C MET A 1 -18.65 22.79 -17.35
N THR A 2 -18.29 23.52 -16.31
CA THR A 2 -17.06 23.32 -15.55
C THR A 2 -17.24 22.07 -14.68
N THR A 3 -16.55 21.00 -15.03
CA THR A 3 -16.37 19.82 -14.16
C THR A 3 -15.77 20.33 -12.85
N LYS A 4 -16.56 20.28 -11.77
CA LYS A 4 -16.01 20.41 -10.41
C LYS A 4 -15.03 19.26 -10.24
N GLU A 5 -13.73 19.53 -10.36
CA GLU A 5 -12.71 18.64 -9.85
C GLU A 5 -13.04 18.39 -8.38
N ASN A 6 -13.27 17.13 -8.07
CA ASN A 6 -13.56 16.68 -6.71
C ASN A 6 -12.26 16.86 -5.91
N ASN A 7 -12.12 18.02 -5.26
CA ASN A 7 -10.89 18.47 -4.59
C ASN A 7 -10.70 17.79 -3.21
N SER A 8 -11.32 16.61 -3.02
CA SER A 8 -11.16 15.82 -1.81
C SER A 8 -9.83 15.04 -1.87
N PRO A 9 -9.07 15.00 -0.76
CA PRO A 9 -7.83 14.27 -0.70
C PRO A 9 -8.04 12.78 -1.00
N ILE A 10 -7.03 12.14 -1.60
CA ILE A 10 -7.07 10.67 -1.81
C ILE A 10 -6.87 9.93 -0.51
N ILE A 11 -6.04 10.48 0.39
CA ILE A 11 -5.85 9.99 1.76
C ILE A 11 -5.99 11.17 2.70
N GLU A 12 -6.81 11.04 3.74
CA GLU A 12 -6.91 11.96 4.84
C GLU A 12 -6.68 11.20 6.15
N VAL A 13 -5.81 11.70 6.98
CA VAL A 13 -5.45 11.13 8.29
C VAL A 13 -5.82 12.12 9.36
N LYS A 14 -6.53 11.65 10.39
CA LYS A 14 -7.01 12.49 11.49
C LYS A 14 -6.59 11.91 12.83
N GLY A 15 -5.78 12.66 13.57
CA GLY A 15 -5.35 12.32 14.92
C GLY A 15 -4.72 10.91 15.02
N LEU A 16 -3.97 10.48 14.02
CA LEU A 16 -3.47 9.11 13.95
C LEU A 16 -2.46 8.83 15.05
N GLU A 17 -2.75 7.80 15.84
CA GLU A 17 -1.92 7.37 16.96
C GLU A 17 -1.51 5.91 16.83
N LYS A 18 -0.29 5.61 17.25
CA LYS A 18 0.17 4.23 17.43
C LYS A 18 1.07 4.11 18.62
N VAL A 19 0.62 3.34 19.58
CA VAL A 19 1.38 2.94 20.78
C VAL A 19 1.65 1.44 20.68
N PHE A 20 2.89 1.03 20.85
CA PHE A 20 3.26 -0.36 21.02
C PHE A 20 3.33 -0.67 22.51
N GLU A 21 2.42 -1.52 23.00
CA GLU A 21 2.30 -1.90 24.42
C GLU A 21 3.64 -2.46 24.98
N LYS A 22 4.39 -3.17 24.15
CA LYS A 22 5.68 -3.70 24.52
C LYS A 22 6.72 -2.57 24.53
N GLY A 23 6.93 -1.96 25.69
CA GLY A 23 7.90 -0.88 25.89
C GLY A 23 7.31 0.53 25.90
N ASP A 24 5.98 0.67 25.90
CA ASP A 24 5.27 1.97 25.94
C ASP A 24 5.81 2.97 24.90
N VAL A 25 5.97 2.48 23.66
CA VAL A 25 6.55 3.27 22.57
C VAL A 25 5.45 3.96 21.80
N HIS A 26 5.36 5.27 21.94
CA HIS A 26 4.48 6.16 21.15
C HIS A 26 5.12 6.40 19.78
N ALA A 27 4.85 5.52 18.81
CA ALA A 27 5.42 5.62 17.47
C ALA A 27 4.75 6.69 16.61
N LEU A 28 3.46 6.91 16.81
CA LEU A 28 2.68 8.00 16.21
C LEU A 28 1.87 8.67 17.31
N ASN A 29 1.81 10.00 17.30
CA ASN A 29 1.17 10.80 18.34
C ASN A 29 0.34 11.93 17.73
N GLY A 30 -0.88 11.60 17.32
CA GLY A 30 -1.85 12.58 16.82
C GLY A 30 -1.47 13.20 15.47
N ILE A 31 -1.18 12.38 14.44
CA ILE A 31 -0.80 12.88 13.12
C ILE A 31 -2.04 13.24 12.33
N ASP A 32 -2.06 14.47 11.79
CA ASP A 32 -3.05 14.98 10.86
C ASP A 32 -2.37 15.30 9.51
N ILE A 33 -2.85 14.73 8.41
CA ILE A 33 -2.36 15.04 7.06
C ILE A 33 -3.44 14.75 6.02
N ALA A 34 -3.47 15.56 4.97
CA ALA A 34 -4.25 15.30 3.77
C ALA A 34 -3.31 15.19 2.57
N ILE A 35 -3.48 14.13 1.79
CA ILE A 35 -2.69 13.85 0.57
C ILE A 35 -3.63 13.89 -0.61
N ASN A 36 -3.33 14.77 -1.57
CA ASN A 36 -4.15 14.97 -2.76
C ASN A 36 -3.79 13.98 -3.86
N ARG A 37 -4.69 13.77 -4.79
CA ARG A 37 -4.45 12.92 -5.96
C ARG A 37 -3.32 13.49 -6.82
N GLY A 38 -2.34 12.66 -7.17
CA GLY A 38 -1.16 13.07 -7.95
C GLY A 38 -0.05 13.76 -7.14
N GLU A 39 -0.26 13.95 -5.84
CA GLU A 39 0.75 14.52 -4.95
C GLU A 39 1.86 13.52 -4.63
N VAL A 40 3.09 14.01 -4.51
CA VAL A 40 4.25 13.26 -4.03
C VAL A 40 4.63 13.78 -2.65
N VAL A 41 4.49 12.93 -1.64
CA VAL A 41 4.80 13.26 -0.25
C VAL A 41 6.05 12.49 0.20
N VAL A 42 7.00 13.20 0.81
CA VAL A 42 8.22 12.61 1.36
C VAL A 42 8.21 12.73 2.88
N VAL A 43 8.36 11.58 3.55
CA VAL A 43 8.44 11.49 5.01
C VAL A 43 9.90 11.35 5.44
N ILE A 44 10.44 12.35 6.12
CA ILE A 44 11.82 12.40 6.58
C ILE A 44 11.91 12.36 8.10
N GLY A 45 13.05 11.92 8.62
CA GLY A 45 13.31 11.84 10.06
C GLY A 45 14.36 10.78 10.38
N PRO A 46 14.91 10.74 11.61
CA PRO A 46 15.90 9.77 12.04
C PRO A 46 15.34 8.33 12.06
N SER A 47 16.21 7.34 12.19
CA SER A 47 15.79 5.95 12.40
C SER A 47 14.96 5.86 13.69
N GLY A 48 13.88 5.04 13.66
CA GLY A 48 12.97 4.88 14.80
C GLY A 48 11.91 5.98 14.97
N SER A 49 11.88 7.02 14.13
CA SER A 49 10.89 8.12 14.26
C SER A 49 9.47 7.80 13.76
N GLY A 50 9.10 6.54 13.58
CA GLY A 50 7.74 6.15 13.23
C GLY A 50 7.40 6.17 11.73
N LYS A 51 8.30 6.58 10.81
CA LYS A 51 8.01 6.68 9.36
C LYS A 51 7.41 5.42 8.75
N SER A 52 8.03 4.28 9.01
CA SER A 52 7.55 2.99 8.48
C SER A 52 6.23 2.57 9.15
N THR A 53 6.05 2.90 10.43
CA THR A 53 4.80 2.68 11.16
C THR A 53 3.69 3.51 10.54
N PHE A 54 3.93 4.81 10.29
CA PHE A 54 2.99 5.69 9.62
C PHE A 54 2.55 5.13 8.25
N LEU A 55 3.51 4.78 7.37
CA LEU A 55 3.19 4.21 6.06
C LEU A 55 2.38 2.89 6.16
N ARG A 56 2.68 2.05 7.16
CA ARG A 56 1.92 0.81 7.38
C ARG A 56 0.52 1.06 7.95
N CYS A 57 0.34 2.13 8.72
CA CYS A 57 -0.98 2.52 9.20
C CYS A 57 -1.87 3.06 8.07
N LEU A 58 -1.32 3.69 7.03
CA LEU A 58 -2.11 4.19 5.89
C LEU A 58 -2.89 3.11 5.14
N ASN A 59 -2.43 1.85 5.18
CA ASN A 59 -3.13 0.71 4.57
C ASN A 59 -3.54 -0.35 5.59
N LEU A 60 -3.47 0.00 6.89
CA LEU A 60 -3.77 -0.86 8.04
C LEU A 60 -3.01 -2.19 8.07
N LEU A 61 -1.80 -2.25 7.48
CA LEU A 61 -0.86 -3.35 7.77
C LEU A 61 -0.35 -3.29 9.21
N GLU A 62 -0.40 -2.10 9.80
CA GLU A 62 -0.25 -1.85 11.22
C GLU A 62 -1.52 -1.13 11.69
N GLU A 63 -2.25 -1.73 12.61
CA GLU A 63 -3.47 -1.13 13.14
C GLU A 63 -3.13 0.04 14.06
N PRO A 64 -3.66 1.25 13.81
CA PRO A 64 -3.49 2.38 14.70
C PRO A 64 -4.18 2.11 16.04
N THR A 65 -3.70 2.73 17.11
CA THR A 65 -4.34 2.69 18.43
C THR A 65 -5.38 3.79 18.60
N GLY A 66 -5.35 4.80 17.74
CA GLY A 66 -6.31 5.90 17.72
C GLY A 66 -6.27 6.67 16.41
N GLY A 67 -7.26 7.52 16.21
CA GLY A 67 -7.42 8.32 15.00
C GLY A 67 -8.07 7.57 13.85
N GLN A 68 -8.05 8.20 12.69
CA GLN A 68 -8.73 7.70 11.49
C GLN A 68 -7.84 7.80 10.25
N VAL A 69 -8.02 6.85 9.34
CA VAL A 69 -7.46 6.87 7.99
C VAL A 69 -8.60 6.81 6.99
N ILE A 70 -8.80 7.88 6.26
CA ILE A 70 -9.86 8.01 5.25
C ILE A 70 -9.21 7.87 3.88
N PHE A 71 -9.57 6.83 3.14
CA PHE A 71 -9.09 6.57 1.78
C PHE A 71 -10.25 6.74 0.79
N GLU A 72 -10.08 7.69 -0.14
CA GLU A 72 -11.11 8.04 -1.14
C GLU A 72 -12.50 8.27 -0.52
N GLY A 73 -12.53 8.99 0.60
CA GLY A 73 -13.76 9.34 1.32
C GLY A 73 -14.32 8.23 2.22
N THR A 74 -13.67 7.06 2.29
CA THR A 74 -14.09 5.97 3.19
C THR A 74 -13.12 5.85 4.36
N ASP A 75 -13.63 5.90 5.59
CA ASP A 75 -12.84 5.60 6.78
C ASP A 75 -12.51 4.10 6.81
N ILE A 76 -11.28 3.75 6.49
CA ILE A 76 -10.83 2.37 6.45
C ILE A 76 -10.46 1.81 7.83
N THR A 77 -10.44 2.65 8.88
CA THR A 77 -10.27 2.22 10.27
C THR A 77 -11.56 1.70 10.88
N ASP A 78 -12.72 1.95 10.25
CA ASP A 78 -13.99 1.40 10.68
C ASP A 78 -14.02 -0.13 10.47
N PRO A 79 -14.24 -0.93 11.55
CA PRO A 79 -14.28 -2.39 11.47
C PRO A 79 -15.35 -2.96 10.52
N SER A 80 -16.36 -2.19 10.19
CA SER A 80 -17.42 -2.60 9.24
C SER A 80 -16.98 -2.56 7.79
N VAL A 81 -15.87 -1.88 7.47
CA VAL A 81 -15.36 -1.70 6.12
C VAL A 81 -14.58 -2.92 5.64
N ASN A 82 -14.86 -3.38 4.42
CA ASN A 82 -14.07 -4.44 3.80
C ASN A 82 -12.70 -3.91 3.34
N LEU A 83 -11.74 -3.95 4.25
CA LEU A 83 -10.38 -3.46 4.05
C LEU A 83 -9.69 -4.06 2.81
N ASN A 84 -9.98 -5.31 2.46
CA ASN A 84 -9.35 -5.97 1.32
C ASN A 84 -9.71 -5.30 -0.03
N LEU A 85 -10.90 -4.72 -0.16
CA LEU A 85 -11.28 -3.97 -1.35
C LEU A 85 -10.47 -2.68 -1.49
N HIS A 86 -10.20 -2.00 -0.39
CA HIS A 86 -9.39 -0.78 -0.38
C HIS A 86 -7.91 -1.09 -0.62
N ARG A 87 -7.35 -2.14 0.00
CA ARG A 87 -5.97 -2.59 -0.22
C ARG A 87 -5.67 -2.98 -1.67
N GLN A 88 -6.65 -3.45 -2.44
CA GLN A 88 -6.47 -3.71 -3.88
C GLN A 88 -6.16 -2.45 -4.69
N ARG A 89 -6.51 -1.28 -4.18
CA ARG A 89 -6.30 0.03 -4.79
C ARG A 89 -5.07 0.77 -4.25
N MET A 90 -4.42 0.23 -3.23
CA MET A 90 -3.22 0.76 -2.59
C MET A 90 -2.03 -0.14 -2.89
N GLY A 91 -1.02 0.39 -3.60
CA GLY A 91 0.25 -0.32 -3.76
C GLY A 91 1.22 0.04 -2.65
N MET A 92 1.99 -0.93 -2.16
CA MET A 92 3.07 -0.68 -1.22
C MET A 92 4.33 -1.42 -1.65
N VAL A 93 5.46 -0.72 -1.67
CA VAL A 93 6.78 -1.30 -1.89
C VAL A 93 7.53 -1.33 -0.56
N PHE A 94 7.96 -2.52 -0.17
CA PHE A 94 8.67 -2.74 1.08
C PHE A 94 10.18 -2.66 0.89
N GLN A 95 10.91 -2.36 1.96
CA GLN A 95 12.36 -2.38 1.98
C GLN A 95 12.93 -3.78 1.76
N HIS A 96 12.25 -4.82 2.26
CA HIS A 96 12.53 -6.21 1.97
C HIS A 96 11.65 -6.67 0.79
N PHE A 97 12.17 -7.59 -0.01
CA PHE A 97 11.55 -7.97 -1.30
C PHE A 97 10.15 -8.56 -1.18
N ASN A 98 9.79 -9.18 -0.04
CA ASN A 98 8.47 -9.77 0.24
C ASN A 98 7.92 -10.65 -0.89
N LEU A 99 8.82 -11.33 -1.59
CA LEU A 99 8.46 -12.29 -2.64
C LEU A 99 8.30 -13.67 -2.02
N PHE A 100 7.46 -14.49 -2.64
CA PHE A 100 7.34 -15.90 -2.30
C PHE A 100 8.57 -16.66 -2.84
N PRO A 101 9.50 -17.12 -1.98
CA PRO A 101 10.78 -17.69 -2.44
C PRO A 101 10.60 -19.03 -3.15
N HIS A 102 9.48 -19.72 -2.94
CA HIS A 102 9.12 -20.98 -3.59
C HIS A 102 8.42 -20.80 -4.95
N MET A 103 8.27 -19.55 -5.41
CA MET A 103 7.66 -19.20 -6.69
C MET A 103 8.65 -18.44 -7.57
N THR A 104 8.58 -18.68 -8.86
CA THR A 104 9.37 -17.91 -9.85
C THR A 104 8.94 -16.43 -9.85
N VAL A 105 9.79 -15.56 -10.38
CA VAL A 105 9.47 -14.14 -10.58
C VAL A 105 8.14 -13.98 -11.32
N LEU A 106 7.96 -14.66 -12.43
CA LEU A 106 6.71 -14.62 -13.20
C LEU A 106 5.49 -15.04 -12.38
N ARG A 107 5.62 -16.09 -11.56
CA ARG A 107 4.53 -16.56 -10.71
C ARG A 107 4.20 -15.60 -9.59
N ASN A 108 5.20 -14.96 -8.98
CA ASN A 108 5.00 -13.88 -8.03
C ASN A 108 4.22 -12.72 -8.64
N MET A 109 4.53 -12.32 -9.88
CA MET A 109 3.86 -11.22 -10.56
C MET A 109 2.44 -11.56 -11.02
N THR A 110 2.16 -12.82 -11.37
CA THR A 110 0.85 -13.22 -11.92
C THR A 110 -0.15 -13.65 -10.87
N LEU A 111 0.29 -13.97 -9.65
CA LEU A 111 -0.56 -14.51 -8.59
C LEU A 111 -1.72 -13.56 -8.21
N ALA A 112 -1.41 -12.32 -7.88
CA ALA A 112 -2.40 -11.33 -7.48
C ALA A 112 -3.38 -10.96 -8.61
N PRO A 113 -2.93 -10.64 -9.83
CA PRO A 113 -3.85 -10.40 -10.96
C PRO A 113 -4.82 -11.54 -11.22
N MET A 114 -4.36 -12.79 -11.15
CA MET A 114 -5.23 -13.96 -11.35
C MET A 114 -6.19 -14.19 -10.19
N LYS A 115 -5.71 -14.08 -8.96
CA LYS A 115 -6.52 -14.38 -7.75
C LYS A 115 -7.52 -13.26 -7.42
N LEU A 116 -7.07 -12.01 -7.43
CA LEU A 116 -7.86 -10.87 -6.99
C LEU A 116 -8.62 -10.20 -8.13
N LEU A 117 -7.97 -9.97 -9.28
CA LEU A 117 -8.56 -9.28 -10.42
C LEU A 117 -9.22 -10.23 -11.43
N LYS A 118 -9.19 -11.56 -11.15
CA LYS A 118 -9.78 -12.60 -12.00
C LYS A 118 -9.28 -12.59 -13.45
N LYS A 119 -8.05 -12.07 -13.67
CA LYS A 119 -7.43 -12.09 -14.99
C LYS A 119 -7.13 -13.51 -15.42
N SER A 120 -7.24 -13.77 -16.73
CA SER A 120 -6.81 -15.04 -17.30
C SER A 120 -5.29 -15.24 -17.16
N ALA A 121 -4.83 -16.48 -17.17
CA ALA A 121 -3.40 -16.79 -17.08
C ALA A 121 -2.61 -16.14 -18.24
N SER A 122 -3.20 -16.10 -19.45
CA SER A 122 -2.58 -15.48 -20.62
C SER A 122 -2.41 -13.97 -20.45
N GLU A 123 -3.46 -13.25 -20.02
CA GLU A 123 -3.43 -11.80 -19.77
C GLU A 123 -2.42 -11.45 -18.66
N ALA A 124 -2.47 -12.18 -17.53
CA ALA A 124 -1.57 -11.95 -16.41
C ALA A 124 -0.11 -12.17 -16.83
N LYS A 125 0.17 -13.26 -17.56
CA LYS A 125 1.51 -13.55 -18.09
C LYS A 125 1.97 -12.50 -19.08
N GLY A 126 1.12 -12.11 -20.03
CA GLY A 126 1.44 -11.08 -21.03
C GLY A 126 1.84 -9.76 -20.36
N LYS A 127 1.04 -9.31 -19.39
CA LYS A 127 1.34 -8.06 -18.66
C LYS A 127 2.59 -8.17 -17.79
N ALA A 128 2.81 -9.31 -17.14
CA ALA A 128 4.01 -9.53 -16.35
C ALA A 128 5.29 -9.50 -17.23
N MET A 129 5.27 -10.15 -18.40
CA MET A 129 6.41 -10.13 -19.33
C MET A 129 6.67 -8.73 -19.90
N GLU A 130 5.62 -7.97 -20.22
CA GLU A 130 5.76 -6.56 -20.63
C GLU A 130 6.49 -5.74 -19.55
N LEU A 131 6.08 -5.89 -18.29
CA LEU A 131 6.68 -5.16 -17.16
C LEU A 131 8.13 -5.59 -16.92
N LEU A 132 8.43 -6.89 -16.98
CA LEU A 132 9.79 -7.40 -16.84
C LEU A 132 10.70 -6.85 -17.93
N LYS A 133 10.23 -6.79 -19.18
CA LYS A 133 10.97 -6.22 -20.29
C LYS A 133 11.28 -4.73 -20.08
N ARG A 134 10.35 -3.96 -19.50
CA ARG A 134 10.56 -2.54 -19.19
C ARG A 134 11.70 -2.29 -18.19
N VAL A 135 12.01 -3.26 -17.36
CA VAL A 135 13.10 -3.19 -16.36
C VAL A 135 14.28 -4.09 -16.72
N ASN A 136 14.33 -4.64 -17.95
CA ASN A 136 15.37 -5.54 -18.46
C ASN A 136 15.58 -6.79 -17.60
N LEU A 137 14.48 -7.41 -17.15
CA LEU A 137 14.47 -8.63 -16.34
C LEU A 137 13.64 -9.76 -16.97
N ASP A 138 13.33 -9.70 -18.25
CA ASP A 138 12.51 -10.68 -18.94
C ASP A 138 13.19 -12.06 -19.05
N ASP A 139 14.53 -12.09 -19.09
CA ASP A 139 15.34 -13.31 -18.99
C ASP A 139 15.25 -13.98 -17.62
N ARG A 140 14.87 -13.23 -16.59
CA ARG A 140 14.71 -13.71 -15.20
C ARG A 140 13.30 -14.18 -14.84
N ALA A 141 12.37 -14.17 -15.78
CA ALA A 141 10.98 -14.54 -15.53
C ALA A 141 10.80 -15.91 -14.83
N HIS A 142 11.66 -16.86 -15.14
CA HIS A 142 11.65 -18.21 -14.60
C HIS A 142 12.64 -18.44 -13.45
N ALA A 143 13.42 -17.43 -13.07
CA ALA A 143 14.31 -17.47 -11.91
C ALA A 143 13.47 -17.41 -10.62
N TYR A 144 14.07 -17.88 -9.53
CA TYR A 144 13.54 -17.72 -8.18
C TYR A 144 14.19 -16.48 -7.52
N PRO A 145 13.50 -15.83 -6.57
CA PRO A 145 14.05 -14.72 -5.80
C PRO A 145 15.28 -15.10 -4.98
#